data_25b2891650f01d2f7ffda7e12d289bc0
#
_entry.id   25b2891650f01d2f7ffda7e12d289bc0
#
_cell.length_a   1.000
_cell.length_b   1.000
_cell.length_c   1.000
_cell.angle_alpha   90.00
_cell.angle_beta   90.00
_cell.angle_gamma   90.00
#
_symmetry.space_group_name_H-M   'P 1'
#
loop_
_entity.id
_entity.type
_entity.pdbx_description
1 polymer ?
#
loop_
_entity_poly.entity_id
_entity_poly.type
_entity_poly.pdbx_seq_one_letter_code
_entity_poly.pdbx_strand_id
1 'polypeptide(L)'
;RGWQPLVLLRYTLINERGKQQFMDIVKFEELQLDERIIRAITEMGFEEASPIQAQAIPVVLEGRDMIGQAQTGTGKTAAFGLPLLQKVDPKVKKLQAIVLLPTRELAIQVAEELRRFAKFMHGVKVLPIYGGQDIVRQIRALKDGTQIVVGTPGRVMDHMRRKTVKTDHVHTVVLDEADEKLNMGFLEDKETNLSQ
;
A
#
# COMPACT_ATOMS: atom_id res chain seq x y z
N ARG A 1 -16.24 -17.12 4.37
CA ARG A 1 -16.41 -15.66 4.19
C ARG A 1 -15.11 -15.17 3.60
N GLY A 2 -15.18 -14.75 2.31
CA GLY A 2 -14.05 -14.63 1.41
C GLY A 2 -13.03 -13.59 1.83
N TRP A 3 -11.79 -13.97 1.75
CA TRP A 3 -10.65 -13.09 1.72
C TRP A 3 -10.77 -12.19 0.49
N GLN A 4 -10.75 -10.90 0.69
CA GLN A 4 -10.68 -9.92 -0.38
C GLN A 4 -9.22 -9.70 -0.81
N PRO A 5 -8.99 -9.21 -2.02
CA PRO A 5 -7.74 -9.42 -2.76
C PRO A 5 -6.47 -8.92 -2.09
N LEU A 6 -5.44 -9.76 -2.18
CA LEU A 6 -4.06 -9.44 -1.79
C LEU A 6 -3.39 -8.73 -2.96
N VAL A 7 -3.08 -7.45 -2.83
CA VAL A 7 -2.27 -6.74 -3.83
C VAL A 7 -0.80 -7.05 -3.55
N LEU A 8 -0.25 -8.04 -4.26
CA LEU A 8 1.16 -8.38 -4.22
C LEU A 8 1.87 -7.61 -5.34
N LEU A 9 2.59 -6.54 -4.99
CA LEU A 9 3.35 -5.76 -5.96
C LEU A 9 4.71 -6.43 -6.24
N ARG A 10 4.74 -7.39 -7.15
CA ARG A 10 5.97 -7.95 -7.72
C ARG A 10 6.02 -7.63 -9.21
N TYR A 11 7.04 -6.92 -9.65
CA TYR A 11 7.12 -6.38 -11.00
C TYR A 11 8.16 -7.07 -11.88
N THR A 12 7.74 -7.65 -12.99
CA THR A 12 8.60 -7.88 -14.14
C THR A 12 7.85 -7.47 -15.41
N LEU A 13 8.17 -6.31 -15.96
CA LEU A 13 7.84 -5.99 -17.33
C LEU A 13 9.00 -6.46 -18.21
N ILE A 14 8.99 -7.71 -18.60
CA ILE A 14 9.79 -8.19 -19.73
C ILE A 14 8.78 -8.38 -20.87
N ASN A 15 8.80 -7.45 -21.81
CA ASN A 15 8.13 -7.66 -23.07
C ASN A 15 9.01 -8.62 -23.90
N GLU A 16 8.51 -9.84 -24.17
CA GLU A 16 9.20 -10.89 -24.92
C GLU A 16 9.57 -10.51 -26.36
N ARG A 17 9.38 -9.30 -26.82
CA ARG A 17 9.62 -8.88 -28.20
C ARG A 17 10.48 -7.63 -28.41
N GLY A 18 11.13 -7.08 -27.41
CA GLY A 18 12.09 -5.99 -27.62
C GLY A 18 11.58 -4.75 -28.41
N LYS A 19 10.29 -4.50 -28.47
CA LYS A 19 9.71 -3.34 -29.12
C LYS A 19 9.38 -2.30 -28.05
N GLN A 20 10.04 -1.14 -28.13
CA GLN A 20 9.55 0.07 -27.49
C GLN A 20 8.15 0.36 -28.05
N GLN A 21 7.14 0.04 -27.27
CA GLN A 21 5.80 0.51 -27.53
C GLN A 21 5.76 1.96 -27.04
N PHE A 22 5.55 2.90 -27.94
CA PHE A 22 5.16 4.26 -27.58
C PHE A 22 3.87 4.13 -26.79
N MET A 23 3.94 4.30 -25.48
CA MET A 23 2.72 4.33 -24.66
C MET A 23 2.16 5.73 -24.75
N ASP A 24 0.87 5.84 -25.04
CA ASP A 24 0.15 7.10 -24.99
C ASP A 24 0.33 7.73 -23.61
N ILE A 25 0.53 9.03 -23.58
CA ILE A 25 0.62 9.80 -22.34
C ILE A 25 -0.77 9.75 -21.69
N VAL A 26 -0.85 9.14 -20.51
CA VAL A 26 -2.09 9.04 -19.75
C VAL A 26 -2.07 10.10 -18.65
N LYS A 27 -3.10 10.95 -18.60
CA LYS A 27 -3.27 11.93 -17.53
C LYS A 27 -3.97 11.29 -16.33
N PHE A 28 -3.66 11.77 -15.14
CA PHE A 28 -4.28 11.23 -13.92
C PHE A 28 -5.80 11.42 -13.88
N GLU A 29 -6.34 12.48 -14.52
CA GLU A 29 -7.77 12.72 -14.65
C GLU A 29 -8.50 11.60 -15.42
N GLU A 30 -7.80 10.87 -16.28
CA GLU A 30 -8.35 9.75 -17.07
C GLU A 30 -8.43 8.44 -16.24
N LEU A 31 -7.78 8.38 -15.09
CA LEU A 31 -7.67 7.17 -14.27
C LEU A 31 -8.81 6.96 -13.26
N GLN A 32 -9.90 7.74 -13.36
CA GLN A 32 -11.10 7.63 -12.50
C GLN A 32 -10.79 7.75 -11.00
N LEU A 33 -9.80 8.56 -10.65
CA LEU A 33 -9.46 8.86 -9.26
C LEU A 33 -10.40 9.92 -8.67
N ASP A 34 -10.62 9.84 -7.36
CA ASP A 34 -11.38 10.82 -6.59
C ASP A 34 -10.77 12.23 -6.75
N GLU A 35 -11.61 13.25 -6.93
CA GLU A 35 -11.17 14.64 -7.13
C GLU A 35 -10.26 15.15 -6.02
N ARG A 36 -10.45 14.69 -4.78
CA ARG A 36 -9.60 15.06 -3.63
C ARG A 36 -8.18 14.49 -3.78
N ILE A 37 -8.05 13.30 -4.37
CA ILE A 37 -6.76 12.68 -4.68
C ILE A 37 -6.11 13.42 -5.84
N ILE A 38 -6.85 13.63 -6.94
CA ILE A 38 -6.36 14.40 -8.11
C ILE A 38 -5.83 15.77 -7.66
N ARG A 39 -6.60 16.52 -6.88
CA ARG A 39 -6.18 17.81 -6.36
C ARG A 39 -4.87 17.72 -5.56
N ALA A 40 -4.72 16.70 -4.71
CA ALA A 40 -3.51 16.53 -3.91
C ALA A 40 -2.28 16.28 -4.78
N ILE A 41 -2.37 15.38 -5.75
CA ILE A 41 -1.24 15.03 -6.63
C ILE A 41 -0.90 16.16 -7.61
N THR A 42 -1.91 16.91 -8.09
CA THR A 42 -1.68 18.11 -8.94
C THR A 42 -0.88 19.18 -8.18
N GLU A 43 -1.23 19.45 -6.90
CA GLU A 43 -0.42 20.35 -6.06
C GLU A 43 1.02 19.84 -5.81
N MET A 44 1.26 18.54 -5.96
CA MET A 44 2.59 17.93 -5.88
C MET A 44 3.34 17.95 -7.23
N GLY A 45 2.73 18.48 -8.30
CA GLY A 45 3.30 18.54 -9.64
C GLY A 45 3.14 17.27 -10.47
N PHE A 46 2.21 16.39 -10.10
CA PHE A 46 1.90 15.20 -10.91
C PHE A 46 0.89 15.60 -12.00
N GLU A 47 1.30 15.53 -13.25
CA GLU A 47 0.44 15.83 -14.42
C GLU A 47 0.14 14.57 -15.22
N GLU A 48 1.17 13.78 -15.50
CA GLU A 48 1.12 12.58 -16.32
C GLU A 48 1.45 11.34 -15.48
N ALA A 49 0.68 10.28 -15.70
CA ALA A 49 0.91 9.01 -15.06
C ALA A 49 2.11 8.30 -15.71
N SER A 50 3.05 7.83 -14.89
CA SER A 50 4.10 6.95 -15.37
C SER A 50 3.51 5.63 -15.90
N PRO A 51 4.24 4.89 -16.76
CA PRO A 51 3.73 3.63 -17.32
C PRO A 51 3.19 2.67 -16.29
N ILE A 52 3.84 2.58 -15.13
CA ILE A 52 3.38 1.70 -14.06
C ILE A 52 2.11 2.20 -13.39
N GLN A 53 1.96 3.50 -13.21
CA GLN A 53 0.76 4.10 -12.65
C GLN A 53 -0.44 3.91 -13.57
N ALA A 54 -0.27 4.19 -14.87
CA ALA A 54 -1.30 4.02 -15.87
C ALA A 54 -1.83 2.58 -15.97
N GLN A 55 -0.95 1.59 -15.77
CA GLN A 55 -1.33 0.17 -15.81
C GLN A 55 -1.89 -0.32 -14.47
N ALA A 56 -1.30 0.07 -13.35
CA ALA A 56 -1.64 -0.47 -12.03
C ALA A 56 -2.93 0.12 -11.48
N ILE A 57 -3.11 1.44 -11.58
CA ILE A 57 -4.23 2.14 -10.93
C ILE A 57 -5.59 1.56 -11.36
N PRO A 58 -5.90 1.39 -12.66
CA PRO A 58 -7.18 0.82 -13.07
C PRO A 58 -7.40 -0.59 -12.54
N VAL A 59 -6.40 -1.45 -12.61
CA VAL A 59 -6.46 -2.85 -12.15
C VAL A 59 -6.79 -2.93 -10.66
N VAL A 60 -6.14 -2.10 -9.85
CA VAL A 60 -6.37 -2.06 -8.41
C VAL A 60 -7.74 -1.46 -8.08
N LEU A 61 -8.19 -0.45 -8.83
CA LEU A 61 -9.54 0.14 -8.66
C LEU A 61 -10.65 -0.87 -8.97
N GLU A 62 -10.46 -1.72 -9.97
CA GLU A 62 -11.37 -2.84 -10.27
C GLU A 62 -11.42 -3.92 -9.18
N GLY A 63 -10.54 -3.85 -8.18
CA GLY A 63 -10.51 -4.81 -7.08
C GLY A 63 -9.78 -6.10 -7.42
N ARG A 64 -8.97 -6.11 -8.48
CA ARG A 64 -8.16 -7.26 -8.87
C ARG A 64 -6.83 -7.28 -8.11
N ASP A 65 -6.34 -8.49 -7.84
CA ASP A 65 -4.98 -8.70 -7.37
C ASP A 65 -3.98 -8.36 -8.46
N MET A 66 -2.86 -7.80 -8.07
CA MET A 66 -1.84 -7.39 -9.00
C MET A 66 -0.44 -7.71 -8.47
N ILE A 67 0.38 -8.24 -9.33
CA ILE A 67 1.81 -8.35 -9.13
C ILE A 67 2.46 -7.43 -10.16
N GLY A 68 3.22 -6.46 -9.71
CA GLY A 68 3.87 -5.55 -10.62
C GLY A 68 5.34 -5.32 -10.25
N GLN A 69 6.25 -5.14 -11.23
CA GLN A 69 7.68 -4.86 -11.03
C GLN A 69 8.07 -3.56 -11.76
N ALA A 70 8.67 -2.63 -11.02
CA ALA A 70 9.22 -1.41 -11.57
C ALA A 70 10.47 -0.98 -10.81
N GLN A 71 11.36 -0.25 -11.46
CA GLN A 71 12.55 0.27 -10.82
C GLN A 71 12.21 1.28 -9.72
N THR A 72 13.14 1.49 -8.79
CA THR A 72 13.02 2.53 -7.76
C THR A 72 12.92 3.91 -8.43
N GLY A 73 12.06 4.79 -7.91
CA GLY A 73 11.89 6.13 -8.48
C GLY A 73 10.87 6.24 -9.63
N THR A 74 10.23 5.16 -10.05
CA THR A 74 9.24 5.17 -11.15
C THR A 74 7.82 5.53 -10.72
N GLY A 75 7.63 5.94 -9.46
CA GLY A 75 6.31 6.30 -8.93
C GLY A 75 5.48 5.12 -8.42
N LYS A 76 6.13 4.03 -7.98
CA LYS A 76 5.46 2.86 -7.41
C LYS A 76 4.49 3.21 -6.28
N THR A 77 4.91 4.07 -5.36
CA THR A 77 4.06 4.47 -4.22
C THR A 77 2.72 5.04 -4.68
N ALA A 78 2.72 5.89 -5.71
CA ALA A 78 1.48 6.42 -6.27
C ALA A 78 0.67 5.34 -6.99
N ALA A 79 1.33 4.40 -7.68
CA ALA A 79 0.66 3.32 -8.41
C ALA A 79 -0.24 2.45 -7.51
N PHE A 80 0.17 2.18 -6.27
CA PHE A 80 -0.67 1.46 -5.31
C PHE A 80 -1.38 2.38 -4.31
N GLY A 81 -0.74 3.47 -3.94
CA GLY A 81 -1.21 4.36 -2.87
C GLY A 81 -2.46 5.14 -3.24
N LEU A 82 -2.55 5.64 -4.49
CA LEU A 82 -3.72 6.39 -4.94
C LEU A 82 -4.99 5.51 -4.96
N PRO A 83 -5.01 4.34 -5.59
CA PRO A 83 -6.18 3.47 -5.57
C PRO A 83 -6.46 2.87 -4.19
N LEU A 84 -5.44 2.64 -3.36
CA LEU A 84 -5.62 2.23 -1.97
C LEU A 84 -6.37 3.30 -1.19
N LEU A 85 -5.97 4.56 -1.30
CA LEU A 85 -6.63 5.69 -0.64
C LEU A 85 -8.09 5.84 -1.09
N GLN A 86 -8.37 5.66 -2.37
CA GLN A 86 -9.74 5.75 -2.90
C GLN A 86 -10.68 4.71 -2.32
N LYS A 87 -10.16 3.54 -1.94
CA LYS A 87 -10.95 2.45 -1.31
C LYS A 87 -11.18 2.66 0.18
N VAL A 88 -10.47 3.58 0.82
CA VAL A 88 -10.60 3.84 2.25
C VAL A 88 -11.80 4.72 2.55
N ASP A 89 -12.71 4.24 3.39
CA ASP A 89 -13.79 5.05 3.95
C ASP A 89 -13.31 5.78 5.22
N PRO A 90 -13.19 7.12 5.19
CA PRO A 90 -12.75 7.90 6.35
C PRO A 90 -13.74 7.91 7.51
N LYS A 91 -15.01 7.52 7.28
CA LYS A 91 -16.04 7.41 8.32
C LYS A 91 -15.87 6.15 9.16
N VAL A 92 -15.30 5.12 8.58
CA VAL A 92 -15.02 3.85 9.26
C VAL A 92 -13.68 3.95 9.99
N LYS A 93 -13.73 4.19 11.30
CA LYS A 93 -12.55 4.31 12.18
C LYS A 93 -11.97 2.93 12.54
N LYS A 94 -11.67 2.14 11.53
CA LYS A 94 -11.10 0.79 11.61
C LYS A 94 -9.96 0.66 10.61
N LEU A 95 -9.05 -0.27 10.87
CA LEU A 95 -7.97 -0.57 9.94
C LEU A 95 -8.54 -1.21 8.66
N GLN A 96 -8.24 -0.62 7.51
CA GLN A 96 -8.78 -1.00 6.20
C GLN A 96 -7.68 -1.43 5.23
N ALA A 97 -6.45 -0.93 5.42
CA ALA A 97 -5.34 -1.29 4.57
C ALA A 97 -4.03 -1.47 5.36
N ILE A 98 -3.19 -2.39 4.91
CA ILE A 98 -1.85 -2.64 5.45
C ILE A 98 -0.86 -2.60 4.30
N VAL A 99 0.21 -1.80 4.47
CA VAL A 99 1.37 -1.76 3.56
C VAL A 99 2.58 -2.28 4.33
N LEU A 100 3.21 -3.33 3.81
CA LEU A 100 4.39 -3.94 4.41
C LEU A 100 5.64 -3.58 3.60
N LEU A 101 6.66 -3.12 4.29
CA LEU A 101 7.94 -2.66 3.74
C LEU A 101 9.09 -3.27 4.54
N PRO A 102 10.23 -3.57 3.91
CA PRO A 102 11.33 -4.29 4.55
C PRO A 102 12.05 -3.48 5.62
N THR A 103 12.06 -2.14 5.52
CA THR A 103 12.79 -1.27 6.42
C THR A 103 11.93 -0.21 7.09
N ARG A 104 12.37 0.28 8.23
CA ARG A 104 11.77 1.37 8.97
C ARG A 104 11.73 2.66 8.17
N GLU A 105 12.83 2.98 7.51
CA GLU A 105 13.00 4.20 6.71
C GLU A 105 11.98 4.25 5.57
N LEU A 106 11.83 3.15 4.84
CA LEU A 106 10.82 3.02 3.77
C LEU A 106 9.40 3.12 4.34
N ALA A 107 9.11 2.50 5.48
CA ALA A 107 7.79 2.59 6.10
C ALA A 107 7.43 4.04 6.48
N ILE A 108 8.38 4.80 6.98
CA ILE A 108 8.19 6.23 7.30
C ILE A 108 7.96 7.02 6.01
N GLN A 109 8.82 6.84 5.01
CA GLN A 109 8.74 7.54 3.72
C GLN A 109 7.40 7.30 3.03
N VAL A 110 6.98 6.04 2.89
CA VAL A 110 5.70 5.68 2.26
C VAL A 110 4.51 6.21 3.07
N ALA A 111 4.57 6.16 4.41
CA ALA A 111 3.49 6.72 5.23
C ALA A 111 3.35 8.24 5.03
N GLU A 112 4.45 8.97 4.90
CA GLU A 112 4.42 10.41 4.64
C GLU A 112 3.90 10.70 3.23
N GLU A 113 4.28 9.93 2.25
CA GLU A 113 3.80 10.07 0.86
C GLU A 113 2.29 9.81 0.78
N LEU A 114 1.78 8.75 1.41
CA LEU A 114 0.34 8.48 1.50
C LEU A 114 -0.43 9.61 2.21
N ARG A 115 0.13 10.22 3.26
CA ARG A 115 -0.48 11.39 3.91
C ARG A 115 -0.55 12.59 2.98
N ARG A 116 0.48 12.81 2.17
CA ARG A 116 0.48 13.89 1.17
C ARG A 116 -0.59 13.65 0.10
N PHE A 117 -0.73 12.43 -0.40
CA PHE A 117 -1.81 12.07 -1.33
C PHE A 117 -3.19 12.23 -0.69
N ALA A 118 -3.33 11.94 0.61
CA ALA A 118 -4.58 12.06 1.35
C ALA A 118 -4.86 13.48 1.88
N LYS A 119 -4.10 14.49 1.47
CA LYS A 119 -4.16 15.89 2.00
C LYS A 119 -5.59 16.44 2.10
N PHE A 120 -6.44 16.16 1.12
CA PHE A 120 -7.82 16.62 1.06
C PHE A 120 -8.85 15.56 1.48
N MET A 121 -8.40 14.39 1.94
CA MET A 121 -9.25 13.31 2.45
C MET A 121 -9.37 13.39 3.97
N HIS A 122 -10.22 14.32 4.45
CA HIS A 122 -10.39 14.53 5.88
C HIS A 122 -10.83 13.26 6.60
N GLY A 123 -10.16 12.96 7.71
CA GLY A 123 -10.45 11.80 8.56
C GLY A 123 -9.64 10.54 8.23
N VAL A 124 -8.91 10.49 7.12
CA VAL A 124 -7.99 9.39 6.82
C VAL A 124 -6.73 9.53 7.67
N LYS A 125 -6.40 8.46 8.40
CA LYS A 125 -5.22 8.38 9.25
C LYS A 125 -4.28 7.28 8.75
N VAL A 126 -3.03 7.65 8.46
CA VAL A 126 -1.95 6.75 8.08
C VAL A 126 -0.95 6.65 9.24
N LEU A 127 -0.72 5.45 9.74
CA LEU A 127 0.16 5.18 10.88
C LEU A 127 1.37 4.34 10.45
N PRO A 128 2.61 4.85 10.57
CA PRO A 128 3.79 4.02 10.42
C PRO A 128 4.01 3.16 11.68
N ILE A 129 4.27 1.86 11.49
CA ILE A 129 4.52 0.88 12.55
C ILE A 129 5.84 0.15 12.28
N TYR A 130 6.84 0.34 13.16
CA TYR A 130 8.17 -0.26 13.01
C TYR A 130 8.84 -0.50 14.36
N GLY A 131 9.89 -1.32 14.37
CA GLY A 131 10.69 -1.61 15.55
C GLY A 131 11.51 -0.40 16.05
N GLY A 132 11.90 -0.41 17.32
CA GLY A 132 12.68 0.65 17.94
C GLY A 132 11.86 1.87 18.41
N GLN A 133 10.56 1.89 18.18
CA GLN A 133 9.64 2.88 18.73
C GLN A 133 8.81 2.29 19.87
N ASP A 134 8.40 3.12 20.83
CA ASP A 134 7.53 2.69 21.93
C ASP A 134 6.20 2.13 21.38
N ILE A 135 5.96 0.86 21.70
CA ILE A 135 4.78 0.13 21.27
C ILE A 135 3.49 0.72 21.85
N VAL A 136 3.52 1.29 23.04
CA VAL A 136 2.34 1.90 23.69
C VAL A 136 1.86 3.11 22.88
N ARG A 137 2.77 3.89 22.32
CA ARG A 137 2.44 4.99 21.40
C ARG A 137 1.69 4.49 20.17
N GLN A 138 2.19 3.41 19.56
CA GLN A 138 1.58 2.80 18.37
C GLN A 138 0.19 2.23 18.71
N ILE A 139 0.03 1.58 19.86
CA ILE A 139 -1.26 1.05 20.33
C ILE A 139 -2.30 2.18 20.53
N ARG A 140 -1.89 3.31 21.11
CA ARG A 140 -2.78 4.46 21.29
C ARG A 140 -3.26 5.00 19.93
N ALA A 141 -2.34 5.20 18.99
CA ALA A 141 -2.66 5.68 17.66
C ALA A 141 -3.59 4.72 16.89
N LEU A 142 -3.41 3.41 17.04
CA LEU A 142 -4.32 2.41 16.46
C LEU A 142 -5.73 2.51 17.04
N LYS A 143 -5.85 2.71 18.37
CA LYS A 143 -7.14 2.88 19.04
C LYS A 143 -7.86 4.16 18.63
N ASP A 144 -7.12 5.19 18.24
CA ASP A 144 -7.67 6.47 17.77
C ASP A 144 -8.30 6.40 16.36
N GLY A 145 -8.41 5.22 15.78
CA GLY A 145 -9.12 4.98 14.52
C GLY A 145 -8.25 5.17 13.29
N THR A 146 -7.09 4.50 13.24
CA THR A 146 -6.23 4.42 12.05
C THR A 146 -6.85 3.54 10.96
N GLN A 147 -6.90 4.04 9.72
CA GLN A 147 -7.38 3.28 8.57
C GLN A 147 -6.27 2.59 7.80
N ILE A 148 -5.08 3.16 7.76
CA ILE A 148 -3.95 2.62 6.99
C ILE A 148 -2.75 2.44 7.92
N VAL A 149 -2.24 1.23 7.96
CA VAL A 149 -0.96 0.91 8.61
C VAL A 149 0.10 0.73 7.53
N VAL A 150 1.24 1.37 7.72
CA VAL A 150 2.44 1.19 6.90
C VAL A 150 3.54 0.69 7.82
N GLY A 151 4.04 -0.52 7.63
CA GLY A 151 4.92 -1.06 8.64
C GLY A 151 5.90 -2.11 8.19
N THR A 152 6.87 -2.38 9.08
CA THR A 152 7.77 -3.52 8.92
C THR A 152 7.09 -4.80 9.38
N PRO A 153 7.29 -5.94 8.68
CA PRO A 153 6.60 -7.19 8.96
C PRO A 153 6.67 -7.61 10.43
N GLY A 154 7.86 -7.65 11.03
CA GLY A 154 8.04 -8.09 12.40
C GLY A 154 7.24 -7.29 13.42
N ARG A 155 7.17 -5.95 13.29
CA ARG A 155 6.39 -5.12 14.21
C ARG A 155 4.87 -5.23 13.96
N VAL A 156 4.45 -5.35 12.72
CA VAL A 156 3.03 -5.58 12.38
C VAL A 156 2.58 -6.92 12.95
N MET A 157 3.37 -7.98 12.80
CA MET A 157 3.10 -9.30 13.40
C MET A 157 3.04 -9.25 14.93
N ASP A 158 3.93 -8.49 15.59
CA ASP A 158 3.88 -8.30 17.06
C ASP A 158 2.55 -7.65 17.49
N HIS A 159 2.08 -6.63 16.78
CA HIS A 159 0.77 -6.02 17.03
C HIS A 159 -0.40 -6.99 16.75
N MET A 160 -0.31 -7.86 15.74
CA MET A 160 -1.31 -8.90 15.48
C MET A 160 -1.38 -9.93 16.60
N ARG A 161 -0.22 -10.43 17.06
CA ARG A 161 -0.14 -11.36 18.22
C ARG A 161 -0.73 -10.75 19.49
N ARG A 162 -0.52 -9.46 19.71
CA ARG A 162 -1.09 -8.68 20.83
C ARG A 162 -2.57 -8.30 20.62
N LYS A 163 -3.16 -8.65 19.48
CA LYS A 163 -4.54 -8.29 19.09
C LYS A 163 -4.80 -6.78 19.12
N THR A 164 -3.76 -5.97 18.93
CA THR A 164 -3.86 -4.49 18.84
C THR A 164 -4.05 -4.00 17.41
N VAL A 165 -3.60 -4.77 16.42
CA VAL A 165 -4.00 -4.66 15.02
C VAL A 165 -5.12 -5.67 14.76
N LYS A 166 -6.30 -5.19 14.39
CA LYS A 166 -7.47 -6.00 14.05
C LYS A 166 -7.67 -5.97 12.54
N THR A 167 -7.78 -7.13 11.93
CA THR A 167 -7.83 -7.28 10.47
C THR A 167 -9.24 -7.47 9.91
N ASP A 168 -10.27 -7.40 10.77
CA ASP A 168 -11.67 -7.69 10.40
C ASP A 168 -12.22 -6.79 9.29
N HIS A 169 -11.65 -5.59 9.12
CA HIS A 169 -12.02 -4.63 8.09
C HIS A 169 -10.94 -4.39 7.05
N VAL A 170 -9.84 -5.14 7.11
CA VAL A 170 -8.75 -5.02 6.11
C VAL A 170 -9.20 -5.64 4.80
N HIS A 171 -9.25 -4.83 3.77
CA HIS A 171 -9.59 -5.23 2.40
C HIS A 171 -8.44 -5.03 1.41
N THR A 172 -7.34 -4.39 1.82
CA THR A 172 -6.18 -4.17 0.95
C THR A 172 -4.89 -4.45 1.71
N VAL A 173 -4.04 -5.29 1.15
CA VAL A 173 -2.69 -5.55 1.65
C VAL A 173 -1.71 -5.32 0.51
N VAL A 174 -0.68 -4.50 0.76
CA VAL A 174 0.40 -4.21 -0.17
C VAL A 174 1.70 -4.75 0.41
N LEU A 175 2.46 -5.50 -0.41
CA LEU A 175 3.82 -5.91 -0.11
C LEU A 175 4.73 -5.19 -1.09
N ASP A 176 5.49 -4.20 -0.63
CA ASP A 176 6.42 -3.44 -1.46
C ASP A 176 7.87 -3.82 -1.11
N GLU A 177 8.72 -3.90 -2.14
CA GLU A 177 10.10 -4.37 -2.06
C GLU A 177 10.25 -5.77 -1.43
N ALA A 178 9.29 -6.65 -1.74
CA ALA A 178 9.23 -8.01 -1.21
C ALA A 178 10.42 -8.89 -1.65
N ASP A 179 11.11 -8.52 -2.71
CA ASP A 179 12.16 -9.31 -3.36
C ASP A 179 13.41 -9.42 -2.49
N GLU A 180 13.70 -8.43 -1.65
CA GLU A 180 14.91 -8.42 -0.84
C GLU A 180 14.82 -9.23 0.46
N LYS A 181 13.64 -9.47 1.02
CA LYS A 181 13.52 -10.10 2.35
C LYS A 181 12.41 -11.13 2.54
N LEU A 182 11.59 -11.45 1.55
CA LEU A 182 10.61 -12.54 1.67
C LEU A 182 11.28 -13.92 1.74
N ASN A 183 12.55 -14.04 1.35
CA ASN A 183 13.35 -15.25 1.58
C ASN A 183 13.80 -15.44 3.04
N MET A 184 13.49 -14.51 3.94
CA MET A 184 13.88 -14.58 5.36
C MET A 184 12.67 -14.81 6.28
N GLY A 185 11.98 -15.93 6.12
CA GLY A 185 11.13 -16.49 7.19
C GLY A 185 9.63 -16.26 7.12
N PHE A 186 9.07 -15.55 6.12
CA PHE A 186 7.61 -15.36 6.04
C PHE A 186 6.87 -16.60 5.51
N LEU A 187 7.58 -17.51 4.82
CA LEU A 187 7.02 -18.78 4.34
C LEU A 187 7.12 -19.91 5.37
N GLU A 188 8.12 -19.88 6.25
CA GLU A 188 8.30 -20.93 7.26
C GLU A 188 7.24 -20.89 8.38
N ASP A 189 6.72 -19.71 8.73
CA ASP A 189 5.66 -19.59 9.76
C ASP A 189 4.26 -20.05 9.28
N LYS A 190 4.03 -20.20 7.98
CA LYS A 190 2.75 -20.71 7.46
C LYS A 190 2.62 -22.23 7.47
N GLU A 191 3.72 -22.95 7.31
CA GLU A 191 3.67 -24.43 7.32
C GLU A 191 3.51 -24.99 8.72
N THR A 192 3.98 -24.27 9.75
CA THR A 192 3.91 -24.73 11.16
C THR A 192 2.52 -24.54 11.78
N ASN A 193 1.69 -23.65 11.25
CA ASN A 193 0.34 -23.37 11.79
C ASN A 193 -0.81 -24.08 11.05
N LEU A 194 -0.53 -24.88 10.04
CA LEU A 194 -1.53 -25.69 9.32
C LEU A 194 -1.50 -27.19 9.70
N SER A 195 -0.63 -27.57 10.62
CA SER A 195 -0.48 -28.97 11.08
C SER A 195 -0.79 -29.18 12.58
N GLN A 196 -1.61 -28.30 13.18
CA GLN A 196 -2.20 -28.53 14.51
C GLN A 196 -3.71 -28.33 14.50
#